data_24710b8c75ee6af5852252572d7dea83
#
_entry.id   24710b8c75ee6af5852252572d7dea83
#
_cell.length_a   1.000
_cell.length_b   1.000
_cell.length_c   1.000
_cell.angle_alpha   90.00
_cell.angle_beta   90.00
_cell.angle_gamma   90.00
#
_symmetry.space_group_name_H-M   'P 1'
#
loop_
_entity.id
_entity.type
_entity.pdbx_description
1 polymer ?
#
loop_
_entity_poly.entity_id
_entity_poly.type
_entity_poly.pdbx_seq_one_letter_code
_entity_poly.pdbx_strand_id
1 'polypeptide(L)'
;DIWGPTDVYGVRLPLPGDSQTVVFGQVLSGMKPTDPPVAGRKNNPLMPIAWTKSYQLPGQQSQKGKVFTTTMGSSNDFLSEGVRRLIVQGIFWACGLEKSIPLQGLRVDIVPPYHPTDFGFRSDEDWVNKNIKPGDFKQP
;
A
#
# COMPACT_ATOMS: atom_id res chain seq x y z
N ASP A 1 13.71 4.49 3.64
CA ASP A 1 12.77 5.15 2.72
C ASP A 1 11.97 4.11 1.95
N ILE A 2 10.75 4.51 1.54
CA ILE A 2 9.85 3.70 0.74
C ILE A 2 9.81 4.30 -0.66
N TRP A 3 10.07 3.50 -1.66
CA TRP A 3 9.96 3.89 -3.06
C TRP A 3 8.89 3.08 -3.75
N GLY A 4 8.08 3.73 -4.59
CA GLY A 4 7.15 3.08 -5.49
C GLY A 4 7.14 3.80 -6.83
N PRO A 5 7.22 3.09 -7.96
CA PRO A 5 7.26 3.68 -9.29
C PRO A 5 5.89 4.21 -9.76
N THR A 6 4.85 4.06 -8.96
CA THR A 6 3.49 4.44 -9.32
C THR A 6 3.08 5.80 -8.75
N ASP A 7 1.90 6.27 -9.12
CA ASP A 7 1.43 7.61 -8.80
C ASP A 7 1.17 7.83 -7.30
N VAL A 8 1.53 9.01 -6.81
CA VAL A 8 1.02 9.52 -5.54
C VAL A 8 -0.34 10.16 -5.80
N TYR A 9 -1.39 9.55 -5.26
CA TYR A 9 -2.74 10.08 -5.38
C TYR A 9 -2.96 11.28 -4.46
N GLY A 10 -3.66 12.30 -4.98
CA GLY A 10 -4.18 13.36 -4.15
C GLY A 10 -5.35 12.85 -3.29
N VAL A 11 -5.23 12.97 -1.98
CA VAL A 11 -6.31 12.66 -1.05
C VAL A 11 -7.00 13.93 -0.58
N ARG A 12 -8.29 13.82 -0.24
CA ARG A 12 -9.03 14.95 0.31
C ARG A 12 -8.59 15.22 1.75
N LEU A 13 -8.15 16.43 2.01
CA LEU A 13 -7.75 16.86 3.35
C LEU A 13 -8.80 17.80 3.99
N PRO A 14 -8.94 17.78 5.32
CA PRO A 14 -8.27 16.87 6.26
C PRO A 14 -8.80 15.43 6.11
N LEU A 15 -7.97 14.45 6.51
CA LEU A 15 -8.42 13.05 6.58
C LEU A 15 -9.58 12.95 7.60
N PRO A 16 -10.57 12.06 7.37
CA PRO A 16 -11.77 12.00 8.20
C PRO A 16 -11.55 11.38 9.57
N GLY A 17 -12.26 11.90 10.57
CA GLY A 17 -12.34 11.33 11.91
C GLY A 17 -11.01 11.33 12.64
N ASP A 18 -10.65 10.18 13.23
CA ASP A 18 -9.44 9.96 14.01
C ASP A 18 -8.25 9.45 13.16
N SER A 19 -8.28 9.71 11.87
CA SER A 19 -7.23 9.28 10.96
C SER A 19 -5.85 9.85 11.34
N GLN A 20 -4.84 8.98 11.34
CA GLN A 20 -3.45 9.35 11.61
C GLN A 20 -2.58 8.94 10.43
N THR A 21 -1.91 9.92 9.82
CA THR A 21 -0.98 9.65 8.72
C THR A 21 0.24 8.87 9.22
N VAL A 22 0.55 7.78 8.54
CA VAL A 22 1.72 6.94 8.80
C VAL A 22 2.85 7.27 7.84
N VAL A 23 2.51 7.52 6.57
CA VAL A 23 3.48 7.83 5.52
C VAL A 23 2.97 8.97 4.66
N PHE A 24 3.84 9.95 4.41
CA PHE A 24 3.61 10.99 3.43
C PHE A 24 4.34 10.68 2.13
N GLY A 25 3.68 10.90 1.01
CA GLY A 25 4.28 10.78 -0.32
C GLY A 25 4.91 12.09 -0.79
N GLN A 26 6.03 11.96 -1.48
CA GLN A 26 6.70 13.05 -2.15
C GLN A 26 6.87 12.71 -3.63
N VAL A 27 6.33 13.55 -4.50
CA VAL A 27 6.45 13.39 -5.96
C VAL A 27 7.83 13.84 -6.41
N LEU A 28 8.52 12.97 -7.15
CA LEU A 28 9.82 13.27 -7.73
C LEU A 28 9.69 13.74 -9.19
N SER A 29 10.70 14.41 -9.70
CA SER A 29 10.72 14.92 -11.09
C SER A 29 10.97 13.84 -12.14
N GLY A 30 11.35 12.63 -11.71
CA GLY A 30 11.62 11.48 -12.57
C GLY A 30 11.28 10.16 -11.89
N MET A 31 11.72 9.06 -12.49
CA MET A 31 11.39 7.69 -12.10
C MET A 31 12.48 7.00 -11.26
N LYS A 32 13.41 7.75 -10.71
CA LYS A 32 14.46 7.22 -9.84
C LYS A 32 14.27 7.75 -8.41
N PRO A 33 14.52 6.95 -7.38
CA PRO A 33 14.38 7.39 -5.97
C PRO A 33 15.36 8.53 -5.60
N THR A 34 16.37 8.77 -6.42
CA THR A 34 17.36 9.85 -6.26
C THR A 34 17.00 11.15 -7.00
N ASP A 35 15.92 11.14 -7.78
CA ASP A 35 15.50 12.35 -8.51
C ASP A 35 14.99 13.42 -7.53
N PRO A 36 15.18 14.70 -7.84
CA PRO A 36 14.78 15.77 -6.94
C PRO A 36 13.25 15.89 -6.84
N PRO A 37 12.74 16.33 -5.68
CA PRO A 37 11.31 16.59 -5.51
C PRO A 37 10.80 17.67 -6.46
N VAL A 38 9.58 17.46 -6.96
CA VAL A 38 8.87 18.49 -7.74
C VAL A 38 8.46 19.64 -6.82
N ALA A 39 8.75 20.85 -7.22
CA ALA A 39 8.32 22.05 -6.50
C ALA A 39 6.81 22.31 -6.67
N GLY A 40 6.23 23.03 -5.71
CA GLY A 40 4.87 23.57 -5.79
C GLY A 40 3.78 22.61 -5.30
N ARG A 41 2.58 22.74 -5.86
CA ARG A 41 1.33 22.16 -5.33
C ARG A 41 1.32 20.65 -5.20
N LYS A 42 2.16 19.92 -5.93
CA LYS A 42 2.21 18.45 -5.85
C LYS A 42 2.82 17.96 -4.53
N ASN A 43 3.68 18.76 -3.92
CA ASN A 43 4.38 18.44 -2.68
C ASN A 43 4.11 19.44 -1.53
N ASN A 44 3.20 20.39 -1.72
CA ASN A 44 2.86 21.35 -0.69
C ASN A 44 1.33 21.57 -0.61
N PRO A 45 0.65 20.97 0.37
CA PRO A 45 1.23 20.05 1.38
C PRO A 45 1.59 18.66 0.79
N LEU A 46 2.46 17.93 1.49
CA LEU A 46 2.70 16.51 1.18
C LEU A 46 1.41 15.72 1.37
N MET A 47 1.16 14.77 0.49
CA MET A 47 -0.05 13.95 0.56
C MET A 47 0.14 12.73 1.46
N PRO A 48 -0.79 12.46 2.38
CA PRO A 48 -0.84 11.16 3.05
C PRO A 48 -1.01 10.04 2.01
N ILE A 49 -0.13 9.06 2.01
CA ILE A 49 -0.23 7.87 1.16
C ILE A 49 -0.53 6.60 1.94
N ALA A 50 -0.31 6.62 3.25
CA ALA A 50 -0.77 5.58 4.15
C ALA A 50 -1.22 6.20 5.48
N TRP A 51 -2.33 5.72 6.00
CA TRP A 51 -2.89 6.18 7.28
C TRP A 51 -3.66 5.09 7.99
N THR A 52 -3.83 5.27 9.28
CA THR A 52 -4.67 4.43 10.13
C THR A 52 -5.91 5.19 10.55
N LYS A 53 -6.97 4.45 10.87
CA LYS A 53 -8.25 4.98 11.35
C LYS A 53 -8.96 3.94 12.20
N SER A 54 -9.80 4.37 13.15
CA SER A 54 -10.76 3.47 13.77
C SER A 54 -12.14 3.58 13.11
N TYR A 55 -12.95 2.54 13.27
CA TYR A 55 -14.36 2.58 12.92
C TYR A 55 -15.20 1.93 14.01
N GLN A 56 -16.47 2.34 14.06
CA GLN A 56 -17.47 1.81 14.98
C GLN A 56 -18.65 1.27 14.17
N LEU A 57 -19.01 0.01 14.41
CA LEU A 57 -20.23 -0.54 13.81
C LEU A 57 -21.48 0.09 14.45
N PRO A 58 -22.49 0.47 13.66
CA PRO A 58 -23.76 0.95 14.20
C PRO A 58 -24.37 -0.09 15.15
N GLY A 59 -24.80 0.38 16.32
CA GLY A 59 -25.42 -0.48 17.35
C GLY A 59 -24.44 -1.27 18.22
N GLN A 60 -23.15 -1.28 17.91
CA GLN A 60 -22.12 -1.93 18.73
C GLN A 60 -21.21 -0.87 19.36
N GLN A 61 -21.39 -0.59 20.65
CA GLN A 61 -20.63 0.48 21.34
C GLN A 61 -19.32 0.00 21.98
N SER A 62 -19.06 -1.30 22.05
CA SER A 62 -18.00 -1.85 22.89
C SER A 62 -16.67 -2.11 22.19
N GLN A 63 -16.65 -2.19 20.86
CA GLN A 63 -15.42 -2.54 20.13
C GLN A 63 -15.23 -1.68 18.88
N LYS A 64 -14.12 -0.98 18.82
CA LYS A 64 -13.69 -0.27 17.62
C LYS A 64 -12.85 -1.19 16.74
N GLY A 65 -13.17 -1.24 15.46
CA GLY A 65 -12.31 -1.87 14.46
C GLY A 65 -11.16 -0.96 14.04
N LYS A 66 -10.10 -1.54 13.50
CA LYS A 66 -8.92 -0.85 12.96
C LYS A 66 -8.95 -0.87 11.44
N VAL A 67 -8.58 0.23 10.81
CA VAL A 67 -8.44 0.37 9.36
C VAL A 67 -7.04 0.86 9.05
N PHE A 68 -6.33 0.14 8.22
CA PHE A 68 -5.12 0.59 7.57
C PHE A 68 -5.45 0.87 6.10
N THR A 69 -5.13 2.04 5.62
CA THR A 69 -5.38 2.47 4.23
C THR A 69 -4.06 2.90 3.59
N THR A 70 -3.87 2.51 2.34
CA THR A 70 -2.79 3.03 1.51
C THR A 70 -3.27 3.27 0.08
N THR A 71 -2.73 4.32 -0.54
CA THR A 71 -2.92 4.59 -1.97
C THR A 71 -1.78 4.00 -2.82
N MET A 72 -0.76 3.42 -2.18
CA MET A 72 0.36 2.73 -2.80
C MET A 72 0.11 1.22 -2.76
N GLY A 73 0.52 0.49 -3.77
CA GLY A 73 0.39 -0.97 -3.78
C GLY A 73 0.03 -1.55 -5.15
N SER A 74 0.49 -0.94 -6.24
CA SER A 74 0.48 -1.60 -7.54
C SER A 74 1.42 -2.80 -7.54
N SER A 75 1.28 -3.72 -8.50
CA SER A 75 2.13 -4.91 -8.58
C SER A 75 3.62 -4.55 -8.60
N ASN A 76 4.01 -3.48 -9.30
CA ASN A 76 5.40 -3.04 -9.38
C ASN A 76 5.91 -2.41 -8.07
N ASP A 77 5.04 -1.77 -7.29
CA ASP A 77 5.42 -1.22 -5.98
C ASP A 77 5.91 -2.32 -5.03
N PHE A 78 5.38 -3.54 -5.14
CA PHE A 78 5.80 -4.67 -4.31
C PHE A 78 7.23 -5.17 -4.59
N LEU A 79 7.90 -4.68 -5.63
CA LEU A 79 9.34 -4.88 -5.78
C LEU A 79 10.14 -4.13 -4.70
N SER A 80 9.58 -3.04 -4.14
CA SER A 80 10.17 -2.33 -3.00
C SER A 80 9.91 -3.10 -1.70
N GLU A 81 10.97 -3.44 -0.99
CA GLU A 81 10.88 -4.07 0.34
C GLU A 81 10.12 -3.18 1.31
N GLY A 82 10.33 -1.87 1.26
CA GLY A 82 9.65 -0.91 2.13
C GLY A 82 8.14 -0.92 1.94
N VAL A 83 7.65 -1.06 0.69
CA VAL A 83 6.21 -1.18 0.41
C VAL A 83 5.66 -2.49 0.97
N ARG A 84 6.33 -3.61 0.72
CA ARG A 84 5.92 -4.91 1.28
C ARG A 84 5.82 -4.86 2.79
N ARG A 85 6.84 -4.28 3.44
CA ARG A 85 6.88 -4.14 4.90
C ARG A 85 5.75 -3.26 5.42
N LEU A 86 5.48 -2.13 4.77
CA LEU A 86 4.37 -1.24 5.11
C LEU A 86 3.03 -1.99 5.07
N ILE A 87 2.77 -2.71 3.99
CA ILE A 87 1.50 -3.43 3.80
C ILE A 87 1.36 -4.57 4.82
N VAL A 88 2.37 -5.42 4.95
CA VAL A 88 2.32 -6.59 5.86
C VAL A 88 2.18 -6.14 7.32
N GLN A 89 2.96 -5.14 7.76
CA GLN A 89 2.84 -4.63 9.12
C GLN A 89 1.51 -3.89 9.34
N GLY A 90 0.99 -3.19 8.34
CA GLY A 90 -0.35 -2.60 8.37
C GLY A 90 -1.45 -3.63 8.58
N ILE A 91 -1.35 -4.79 7.91
CA ILE A 91 -2.26 -5.93 8.10
C ILE A 91 -2.14 -6.49 9.53
N PHE A 92 -0.93 -6.74 10.01
CA PHE A 92 -0.70 -7.20 11.39
C PHE A 92 -1.31 -6.25 12.41
N TRP A 93 -1.10 -4.95 12.24
CA TRP A 93 -1.70 -3.94 13.11
C TRP A 93 -3.23 -3.95 13.04
N ALA A 94 -3.81 -4.04 11.86
CA ALA A 94 -5.27 -4.08 11.69
C ALA A 94 -5.89 -5.32 12.33
N CYS A 95 -5.17 -6.45 12.35
CA CYS A 95 -5.56 -7.69 13.00
C CYS A 95 -5.30 -7.70 14.52
N GLY A 96 -4.72 -6.63 15.11
CA GLY A 96 -4.38 -6.59 16.53
C GLY A 96 -3.14 -7.41 16.90
N LEU A 97 -2.28 -7.70 15.91
CA LEU A 97 -1.06 -8.49 16.07
C LEU A 97 0.21 -7.61 16.15
N GLU A 98 0.05 -6.33 16.46
CA GLU A 98 1.17 -5.39 16.51
C GLU A 98 2.29 -5.81 17.47
N LYS A 99 1.94 -6.49 18.56
CA LYS A 99 2.93 -7.01 19.53
C LYS A 99 3.80 -8.14 18.98
N SER A 100 3.36 -8.77 17.90
CA SER A 100 4.12 -9.83 17.22
C SER A 100 5.09 -9.28 16.17
N ILE A 101 5.11 -7.96 15.96
CA ILE A 101 6.04 -7.32 15.01
C ILE A 101 7.38 -7.11 15.73
N PRO A 102 8.49 -7.75 15.29
CA PRO A 102 9.80 -7.53 15.86
C PRO A 102 10.28 -6.09 15.64
N LEU A 103 11.21 -5.60 16.46
CA LEU A 103 11.78 -4.25 16.31
C LEU A 103 12.41 -4.00 14.94
N GLN A 104 13.02 -5.03 14.35
CA GLN A 104 13.60 -4.98 13.00
C GLN A 104 12.54 -5.08 11.89
N GLY A 105 11.28 -5.27 12.24
CA GLY A 105 10.18 -5.50 11.32
C GLY A 105 10.00 -6.96 10.90
N LEU A 106 8.90 -7.25 10.23
CA LEU A 106 8.60 -8.59 9.71
C LEU A 106 9.45 -8.90 8.47
N ARG A 107 9.75 -10.18 8.28
CA ARG A 107 10.30 -10.66 7.01
C ARG A 107 9.27 -10.51 5.91
N VAL A 108 9.69 -9.95 4.80
CA VAL A 108 8.83 -9.67 3.64
C VAL A 108 9.52 -10.03 2.33
N ASP A 109 10.31 -11.09 2.37
CA ASP A 109 11.01 -11.60 1.20
C ASP A 109 10.01 -11.98 0.12
N ILE A 110 10.36 -11.72 -1.13
CA ILE A 110 9.58 -12.22 -2.26
C ILE A 110 9.87 -13.70 -2.42
N VAL A 111 8.81 -14.48 -2.53
CA VAL A 111 8.93 -15.90 -2.90
C VAL A 111 8.96 -15.97 -4.44
N PRO A 112 10.09 -16.34 -5.05
CA PRO A 112 10.20 -16.42 -6.51
C PRO A 112 9.30 -17.52 -7.11
N PRO A 113 8.86 -17.35 -8.37
CA PRO A 113 9.08 -16.19 -9.23
C PRO A 113 8.04 -15.07 -9.02
N TYR A 114 8.47 -13.82 -9.01
CA TYR A 114 7.59 -12.66 -9.01
C TYR A 114 8.00 -11.70 -10.12
N HIS A 115 7.20 -11.66 -11.18
CA HIS A 115 7.44 -10.85 -12.38
C HIS A 115 6.22 -9.95 -12.63
N PRO A 116 6.09 -8.84 -11.88
CA PRO A 116 4.99 -7.92 -12.11
C PRO A 116 5.11 -7.26 -13.48
N THR A 117 3.98 -6.97 -14.06
CA THR A 117 3.88 -6.20 -15.30
C THR A 117 3.31 -4.83 -15.03
N ASP A 118 3.65 -3.88 -15.88
CA ASP A 118 3.01 -2.57 -15.86
C ASP A 118 1.52 -2.70 -16.13
N PHE A 119 0.79 -1.68 -15.69
CA PHE A 119 -0.64 -1.60 -15.95
C PHE A 119 -0.92 -1.61 -17.45
N GLY A 120 -1.93 -2.36 -17.84
CA GLY A 120 -2.44 -2.38 -19.21
C GLY A 120 -3.85 -2.96 -19.24
N PHE A 121 -4.71 -2.35 -20.03
CA PHE A 121 -6.02 -2.91 -20.30
C PHE A 121 -5.87 -4.18 -21.16
N ARG A 122 -6.59 -5.22 -20.77
CA ARG A 122 -6.71 -6.45 -21.52
C ARG A 122 -8.17 -6.67 -21.87
N SER A 123 -8.45 -7.29 -23.02
CA SER A 123 -9.80 -7.65 -23.40
C SER A 123 -10.35 -8.78 -22.51
N ASP A 124 -11.67 -8.90 -22.47
CA ASP A 124 -12.32 -10.03 -21.77
C ASP A 124 -11.87 -11.36 -22.36
N GLU A 125 -11.66 -11.42 -23.67
CA GLU A 125 -11.15 -12.61 -24.36
C GLU A 125 -9.75 -13.01 -23.85
N ASP A 126 -8.85 -12.05 -23.65
CA ASP A 126 -7.53 -12.30 -23.06
C ASP A 126 -7.63 -12.93 -21.67
N TRP A 127 -8.57 -12.44 -20.83
CA TRP A 127 -8.77 -13.00 -19.50
C TRP A 127 -9.37 -14.40 -19.53
N VAL A 128 -10.34 -14.64 -20.39
CA VAL A 128 -10.93 -15.99 -20.59
C VAL A 128 -9.88 -16.97 -21.06
N ASN A 129 -9.04 -16.60 -22.03
CA ASN A 129 -7.98 -17.45 -22.58
C ASN A 129 -6.91 -17.78 -21.54
N LYS A 130 -6.61 -16.89 -20.60
CA LYS A 130 -5.69 -17.16 -19.49
C LYS A 130 -6.20 -18.22 -18.52
N ASN A 131 -7.52 -18.37 -18.42
CA ASN A 131 -8.19 -19.38 -17.59
C ASN A 131 -7.59 -19.50 -16.16
N ILE A 132 -7.27 -18.36 -15.55
CA ILE A 132 -6.61 -18.27 -14.24
C ILE A 132 -7.52 -18.88 -13.16
N LYS A 133 -6.98 -19.79 -12.36
CA LYS A 133 -7.68 -20.43 -11.25
C LYS A 133 -6.96 -20.20 -9.93
N PRO A 134 -7.68 -20.17 -8.79
CA PRO A 134 -7.03 -20.04 -7.47
C PRO A 134 -5.93 -21.08 -7.20
N GLY A 135 -6.03 -22.26 -7.82
CA GLY A 135 -5.02 -23.32 -7.70
C GLY A 135 -3.68 -22.98 -8.34
N ASP A 136 -3.66 -22.08 -9.34
CA ASP A 136 -2.44 -21.70 -10.05
C ASP A 136 -1.49 -20.87 -9.16
N PHE A 137 -1.98 -20.36 -8.01
CA PHE A 137 -1.22 -19.57 -7.05
C PHE A 137 -0.90 -20.32 -5.75
N LYS A 138 -1.21 -21.62 -5.69
CA LYS A 138 -0.78 -22.45 -4.56
C LYS A 138 0.73 -22.63 -4.62
N GLN A 139 1.40 -22.29 -3.53
CA GLN A 139 2.81 -22.64 -3.38
C GLN A 139 2.96 -24.14 -3.18
N PRO A 140 4.05 -24.72 -3.68
CA PRO A 140 4.38 -26.12 -3.40
C PRO A 140 4.64 -26.35 -1.91
#